data_f48e8dc06c5572d9912af9e6bba77fe5
#
_entry.id   f48e8dc06c5572d9912af9e6bba77fe5
#
_cell.length_a   1.000
_cell.length_b   1.000
_cell.length_c   1.000
_cell.angle_alpha   90.00
_cell.angle_beta   90.00
_cell.angle_gamma   90.00
#
_symmetry.space_group_name_H-M   'P 1'
#
loop_
_entity.id
_entity.type
_entity.pdbx_description
1 polymer ?
#
loop_
_entity_poly.entity_id
_entity_poly.type
_entity_poly.pdbx_seq_one_letter_code
_entity_poly.pdbx_strand_id
1 'polypeptide(L)'
;MTTRELREYVPGDDVQQIDWNATARLGETYVRETEGETDRQTLLIVDHRHRMTAGVDGGTMLEYAREVAGGIAQTAADNGDPLAFSAVGSEGITTQITAGTTPQTYTNIKSALYDLQPTAEASTQGSRSAPQARQLADRLRGDTSPFGTALSAYVEDQTQYVQRFQTDPLVSTVRQAQSTRGSDGIIVLVTSDRDRAKLREAVKTAVQGDSQILVFLMPHCLFEPPALSKLDELYDHYRAFEEFRRELERHPRVSAFEVAPESRIQRVLAHRQATGVTQ
;
A
#
# COMPACT_ATOMS: atom_id res chain seq x y z
N MET A 1 -24.05 -9.71 10.87
CA MET A 1 -24.78 -10.35 11.99
C MET A 1 -23.79 -11.26 12.67
N THR A 2 -23.22 -10.84 13.77
CA THR A 2 -22.21 -11.57 14.55
C THR A 2 -22.94 -12.67 15.31
N THR A 3 -22.64 -13.92 15.02
CA THR A 3 -23.16 -15.08 15.78
C THR A 3 -22.54 -15.01 17.16
N ARG A 4 -23.36 -14.72 18.18
CA ARG A 4 -22.93 -14.74 19.59
C ARG A 4 -23.09 -16.16 20.08
N GLU A 5 -22.00 -16.88 20.28
CA GLU A 5 -22.04 -18.18 20.94
C GLU A 5 -22.00 -17.98 22.45
N LEU A 6 -22.86 -18.75 23.16
CA LEU A 6 -22.88 -18.80 24.60
C LEU A 6 -22.10 -20.05 25.05
N ARG A 7 -21.10 -19.86 25.90
CA ARG A 7 -20.27 -20.90 26.47
C ARG A 7 -20.41 -20.91 28.00
N GLU A 8 -20.34 -22.07 28.64
CA GLU A 8 -20.25 -22.15 30.09
C GLU A 8 -18.98 -21.44 30.61
N TYR A 9 -19.13 -20.76 31.73
CA TYR A 9 -18.05 -20.08 32.42
C TYR A 9 -17.00 -21.08 32.91
N VAL A 10 -15.73 -20.79 32.64
CA VAL A 10 -14.59 -21.54 33.19
C VAL A 10 -13.79 -20.59 34.09
N PRO A 11 -13.31 -21.08 35.29
CA PRO A 11 -12.49 -20.28 36.18
C PRO A 11 -11.29 -19.66 35.45
N GLY A 12 -11.25 -18.30 35.34
CA GLY A 12 -10.26 -17.53 34.59
C GLY A 12 -10.87 -16.65 33.51
N ASP A 13 -12.14 -16.83 33.18
CA ASP A 13 -12.85 -15.95 32.26
C ASP A 13 -13.14 -14.56 32.87
N ASP A 14 -13.19 -13.54 32.02
CA ASP A 14 -13.48 -12.16 32.45
C ASP A 14 -14.94 -12.05 32.93
N VAL A 15 -15.13 -11.62 34.17
CA VAL A 15 -16.44 -11.43 34.81
C VAL A 15 -17.30 -10.40 34.05
N GLN A 16 -16.71 -9.49 33.30
CA GLN A 16 -17.43 -8.52 32.47
C GLN A 16 -18.13 -9.15 31.26
N GLN A 17 -17.72 -10.34 30.85
CA GLN A 17 -18.28 -11.06 29.70
C GLN A 17 -19.43 -12.01 30.12
N ILE A 18 -19.80 -12.08 31.39
CA ILE A 18 -20.90 -12.92 31.84
C ILE A 18 -22.23 -12.40 31.27
N ASP A 19 -22.97 -13.30 30.60
CA ASP A 19 -24.34 -13.02 30.18
C ASP A 19 -25.31 -13.30 31.31
N TRP A 20 -25.59 -12.30 32.13
CA TRP A 20 -26.49 -12.40 33.28
C TRP A 20 -27.91 -12.83 32.90
N ASN A 21 -28.39 -12.52 31.70
CA ASN A 21 -29.71 -12.93 31.21
C ASN A 21 -29.76 -14.42 30.87
N ALA A 22 -28.70 -14.94 30.21
CA ALA A 22 -28.57 -16.36 29.92
C ALA A 22 -28.36 -17.16 31.21
N THR A 23 -27.48 -16.69 32.08
CA THR A 23 -27.19 -17.25 33.41
C THR A 23 -28.47 -17.40 34.27
N ALA A 24 -29.28 -16.34 34.33
CA ALA A 24 -30.54 -16.36 35.12
C ALA A 24 -31.59 -17.33 34.53
N ARG A 25 -31.56 -17.57 33.23
CA ARG A 25 -32.54 -18.44 32.55
C ARG A 25 -32.14 -19.91 32.56
N LEU A 26 -30.82 -20.17 32.44
CA LEU A 26 -30.29 -21.53 32.27
C LEU A 26 -29.79 -22.17 33.60
N GLY A 27 -29.61 -21.36 34.66
CA GLY A 27 -29.22 -21.83 36.00
C GLY A 27 -27.72 -22.07 36.18
N GLU A 28 -26.91 -21.87 35.13
CA GLU A 28 -25.46 -22.01 35.15
C GLU A 28 -24.84 -20.73 34.56
N THR A 29 -23.62 -20.40 34.99
CA THR A 29 -22.96 -19.16 34.56
C THR A 29 -22.49 -19.30 33.11
N TYR A 30 -23.03 -18.45 32.25
CA TYR A 30 -22.66 -18.36 30.83
C TYR A 30 -21.88 -17.12 30.55
N VAL A 31 -20.78 -17.27 29.77
CA VAL A 31 -20.00 -16.20 29.21
C VAL A 31 -20.41 -16.00 27.75
N ARG A 32 -20.62 -14.77 27.39
CA ARG A 32 -20.81 -14.38 25.98
C ARG A 32 -19.45 -14.44 25.31
N GLU A 33 -19.20 -15.50 24.57
CA GLU A 33 -18.06 -15.55 23.67
C GLU A 33 -18.36 -14.57 22.54
N THR A 34 -17.83 -13.37 22.67
CA THR A 34 -17.62 -12.53 21.50
C THR A 34 -16.51 -13.25 20.76
N GLU A 35 -16.79 -13.79 19.54
CA GLU A 35 -15.69 -14.06 18.61
C GLU A 35 -14.79 -12.82 18.73
N GLY A 36 -13.57 -13.03 19.24
CA GLY A 36 -12.67 -11.92 19.44
C GLY A 36 -12.67 -11.16 18.14
N GLU A 37 -13.16 -9.92 18.17
CA GLU A 37 -12.80 -8.98 17.14
C GLU A 37 -11.29 -9.09 17.09
N THR A 38 -10.80 -9.94 16.20
CA THR A 38 -9.42 -9.92 15.82
C THR A 38 -9.24 -8.47 15.41
N ASP A 39 -8.51 -7.70 16.21
CA ASP A 39 -8.23 -6.29 15.95
C ASP A 39 -7.49 -6.21 14.60
N ARG A 40 -8.24 -6.42 13.52
CA ARG A 40 -7.72 -6.41 12.14
C ARG A 40 -7.24 -5.01 11.83
N GLN A 41 -6.00 -4.80 12.17
CA GLN A 41 -5.37 -3.53 11.94
C GLN A 41 -5.25 -3.25 10.45
N THR A 42 -5.80 -2.14 9.98
CA THR A 42 -5.62 -1.66 8.62
C THR A 42 -4.37 -0.78 8.52
N LEU A 43 -3.49 -1.07 7.55
CA LEU A 43 -2.39 -0.19 7.16
C LEU A 43 -2.69 0.44 5.81
N LEU A 44 -2.83 1.74 5.81
CA LEU A 44 -2.99 2.55 4.63
C LEU A 44 -1.62 3.06 4.16
N ILE A 45 -1.19 2.62 2.97
CA ILE A 45 0.06 3.06 2.32
C ILE A 45 -0.30 3.90 1.10
N VAL A 46 0.12 5.14 1.07
CA VAL A 46 -0.12 6.08 -0.04
C VAL A 46 1.18 6.44 -0.71
N ASP A 47 1.26 6.19 -2.01
CA ASP A 47 2.37 6.61 -2.86
C ASP A 47 2.18 8.09 -3.23
N HIS A 48 3.20 8.92 -2.93
CA HIS A 48 3.22 10.32 -3.34
C HIS A 48 4.52 10.70 -4.06
N ARG A 49 5.16 9.72 -4.71
CA ARG A 49 6.34 9.94 -5.54
C ARG A 49 5.99 10.84 -6.73
N HIS A 50 7.01 11.44 -7.34
CA HIS A 50 6.85 12.35 -8.48
C HIS A 50 5.89 11.86 -9.56
N ARG A 51 5.87 10.54 -9.82
CA ARG A 51 4.95 9.93 -10.79
C ARG A 51 3.46 10.14 -10.50
N MET A 52 3.10 10.49 -9.28
CA MET A 52 1.72 10.80 -8.86
C MET A 52 1.29 12.23 -9.21
N THR A 53 2.18 13.04 -9.81
CA THR A 53 1.83 14.38 -10.34
C THR A 53 1.08 14.30 -11.66
N ALA A 54 1.05 13.13 -12.32
CA ALA A 54 0.36 12.97 -13.59
C ALA A 54 -1.11 13.37 -13.50
N GLY A 55 -1.57 14.09 -14.49
CA GLY A 55 -2.94 14.64 -14.55
C GLY A 55 -2.94 16.13 -14.84
N VAL A 56 -4.11 16.74 -14.75
CA VAL A 56 -4.31 18.19 -14.83
C VAL A 56 -4.49 18.77 -13.44
N ASP A 57 -4.24 20.05 -13.24
CA ASP A 57 -4.49 20.73 -11.99
C ASP A 57 -5.92 20.50 -11.52
N GLY A 58 -6.12 20.09 -10.25
CA GLY A 58 -7.41 19.70 -9.73
C GLY A 58 -7.88 18.28 -10.13
N GLY A 59 -6.98 17.47 -10.73
CA GLY A 59 -7.29 16.11 -11.19
C GLY A 59 -6.03 15.26 -11.39
N THR A 60 -5.01 15.45 -10.55
CA THR A 60 -3.79 14.64 -10.54
C THR A 60 -4.02 13.28 -9.86
N MET A 61 -3.16 12.31 -10.14
CA MET A 61 -3.20 11.02 -9.44
C MET A 61 -3.10 11.19 -7.92
N LEU A 62 -2.28 12.13 -7.43
CA LEU A 62 -2.14 12.36 -5.99
C LEU A 62 -3.42 12.90 -5.36
N GLU A 63 -4.16 13.76 -6.06
CA GLU A 63 -5.44 14.26 -5.56
C GLU A 63 -6.47 13.14 -5.44
N TYR A 64 -6.57 12.27 -6.45
CA TYR A 64 -7.41 11.07 -6.37
C TYR A 64 -6.94 10.10 -5.28
N ALA A 65 -5.61 9.94 -5.11
CA ALA A 65 -5.07 9.13 -4.03
C ALA A 65 -5.46 9.66 -2.64
N ARG A 66 -5.43 10.98 -2.45
CA ARG A 66 -5.88 11.63 -1.20
C ARG A 66 -7.35 11.42 -0.96
N GLU A 67 -8.18 11.54 -2.00
CA GLU A 67 -9.62 11.34 -1.90
C GLU A 67 -9.97 9.91 -1.48
N VAL A 68 -9.40 8.91 -2.16
CA VAL A 68 -9.58 7.50 -1.80
C VAL A 68 -9.08 7.21 -0.38
N ALA A 69 -7.86 7.65 -0.06
CA ALA A 69 -7.26 7.44 1.25
C ALA A 69 -8.05 8.15 2.36
N GLY A 70 -8.56 9.35 2.06
CA GLY A 70 -9.43 10.11 2.96
C GLY A 70 -10.76 9.40 3.24
N GLY A 71 -11.38 8.81 2.21
CA GLY A 71 -12.58 7.99 2.35
C GLY A 71 -12.35 6.75 3.21
N ILE A 72 -11.22 6.07 3.02
CA ILE A 72 -10.82 4.92 3.84
C ILE A 72 -10.61 5.35 5.31
N ALA A 73 -9.90 6.46 5.54
CA ALA A 73 -9.67 6.98 6.88
C ALA A 73 -10.98 7.43 7.57
N GLN A 74 -11.94 7.96 6.79
CA GLN A 74 -13.27 8.28 7.33
C GLN A 74 -14.03 7.02 7.71
N THR A 75 -14.08 6.02 6.84
CA THR A 75 -14.75 4.74 7.10
C THR A 75 -14.18 4.04 8.35
N ALA A 76 -12.84 4.02 8.49
CA ALA A 76 -12.19 3.48 9.68
C ALA A 76 -12.58 4.26 10.95
N ALA A 77 -12.66 5.60 10.85
CA ALA A 77 -13.08 6.44 11.98
C ALA A 77 -14.54 6.18 12.38
N ASP A 78 -15.44 6.03 11.41
CA ASP A 78 -16.88 5.81 11.65
C ASP A 78 -17.13 4.43 12.27
N ASN A 79 -16.31 3.42 11.94
CA ASN A 79 -16.39 2.07 12.49
C ASN A 79 -15.57 1.90 13.78
N GLY A 80 -14.65 2.80 14.10
CA GLY A 80 -13.68 2.64 15.19
C GLY A 80 -12.57 1.63 14.88
N ASP A 81 -12.29 1.33 13.59
CA ASP A 81 -11.30 0.35 13.18
C ASP A 81 -9.87 0.87 13.37
N PRO A 82 -8.92 0.06 13.89
CA PRO A 82 -7.53 0.47 14.05
C PRO A 82 -6.89 0.79 12.70
N LEU A 83 -6.47 2.05 12.51
CA LEU A 83 -5.85 2.52 11.28
C LEU A 83 -4.41 3.01 11.52
N ALA A 84 -3.47 2.45 10.77
CA ALA A 84 -2.11 2.94 10.61
C ALA A 84 -1.95 3.60 9.24
N PHE A 85 -1.02 4.54 9.12
CA PHE A 85 -0.76 5.26 7.88
C PHE A 85 0.73 5.33 7.59
N SER A 86 1.09 5.18 6.30
CA SER A 86 2.44 5.42 5.79
C SER A 86 2.38 6.10 4.43
N ALA A 87 3.07 7.22 4.29
CA ALA A 87 3.28 7.89 3.01
C ALA A 87 4.64 7.49 2.43
N VAL A 88 4.67 7.13 1.13
CA VAL A 88 5.87 6.65 0.44
C VAL A 88 6.31 7.67 -0.59
N GLY A 89 7.46 8.28 -0.33
CA GLY A 89 8.15 9.17 -1.25
C GLY A 89 9.25 8.47 -2.06
N SER A 90 9.99 9.24 -2.84
CA SER A 90 11.03 8.73 -3.73
C SER A 90 12.24 8.09 -3.00
N GLU A 91 12.49 8.47 -1.76
CA GLU A 91 13.62 7.97 -0.95
C GLU A 91 13.18 7.00 0.16
N GLY A 92 11.90 6.77 0.34
CA GLY A 92 11.33 5.91 1.39
C GLY A 92 10.09 6.47 2.03
N ILE A 93 9.82 6.03 3.27
CA ILE A 93 8.70 6.52 4.07
C ILE A 93 8.97 7.98 4.48
N THR A 94 8.06 8.88 4.13
CA THR A 94 8.13 10.30 4.49
C THR A 94 7.31 10.62 5.73
N THR A 95 6.21 9.89 5.94
CA THR A 95 5.33 10.05 7.08
C THR A 95 4.85 8.68 7.54
N GLN A 96 4.87 8.45 8.85
CA GLN A 96 4.36 7.21 9.45
C GLN A 96 3.55 7.54 10.70
N ILE A 97 2.34 7.00 10.77
CA ILE A 97 1.44 7.10 11.93
C ILE A 97 1.10 5.68 12.37
N THR A 98 1.37 5.38 13.63
CA THR A 98 1.06 4.08 14.24
C THR A 98 -0.43 3.88 14.34
N ALA A 99 -0.87 2.61 14.33
CA ALA A 99 -2.27 2.28 14.42
C ALA A 99 -2.89 2.77 15.73
N GLY A 100 -4.10 3.24 15.60
CA GLY A 100 -4.91 3.66 16.73
C GLY A 100 -6.38 3.80 16.34
N THR A 101 -7.23 3.83 17.35
CA THR A 101 -8.69 3.97 17.23
C THR A 101 -9.19 5.30 17.79
N THR A 102 -8.27 6.19 18.16
CA THR A 102 -8.65 7.47 18.77
C THR A 102 -9.03 8.50 17.70
N PRO A 103 -9.99 9.42 17.99
CA PRO A 103 -10.32 10.52 17.08
C PRO A 103 -9.10 11.34 16.65
N GLN A 104 -8.13 11.48 17.56
CA GLN A 104 -6.88 12.18 17.27
C GLN A 104 -6.04 11.47 16.23
N THR A 105 -5.96 10.12 16.24
CA THR A 105 -5.25 9.32 15.24
C THR A 105 -5.81 9.57 13.85
N TYR A 106 -7.14 9.50 13.70
CA TYR A 106 -7.79 9.73 12.40
C TYR A 106 -7.63 11.18 11.92
N THR A 107 -7.69 12.14 12.83
CA THR A 107 -7.43 13.56 12.52
C THR A 107 -6.00 13.76 12.02
N ASN A 108 -5.02 13.16 12.69
CA ASN A 108 -3.62 13.23 12.28
C ASN A 108 -3.39 12.60 10.89
N ILE A 109 -4.04 11.46 10.60
CA ILE A 109 -3.97 10.81 9.28
C ILE A 109 -4.57 11.71 8.20
N LYS A 110 -5.75 12.30 8.44
CA LYS A 110 -6.39 13.21 7.48
C LYS A 110 -5.56 14.46 7.23
N SER A 111 -4.97 15.04 8.28
CA SER A 111 -4.06 16.19 8.15
C SER A 111 -2.83 15.81 7.33
N ALA A 112 -2.20 14.67 7.63
CA ALA A 112 -1.05 14.17 6.89
C ALA A 112 -1.38 13.93 5.41
N LEU A 113 -2.56 13.37 5.10
CA LEU A 113 -3.04 13.19 3.72
C LEU A 113 -3.23 14.51 3.00
N TYR A 114 -3.80 15.52 3.67
CA TYR A 114 -4.02 16.85 3.10
C TYR A 114 -2.68 17.54 2.78
N ASP A 115 -1.69 17.41 3.66
CA ASP A 115 -0.38 18.05 3.55
C ASP A 115 0.59 17.29 2.61
N LEU A 116 0.22 16.10 2.10
CA LEU A 116 1.06 15.34 1.17
C LEU A 116 1.38 16.18 -0.07
N GLN A 117 2.65 16.30 -0.39
CA GLN A 117 3.14 16.90 -1.63
C GLN A 117 3.93 15.86 -2.42
N PRO A 118 3.91 15.92 -3.76
CA PRO A 118 4.74 15.02 -4.56
C PRO A 118 6.22 15.18 -4.20
N THR A 119 6.91 14.06 -3.96
CA THR A 119 8.36 14.11 -3.76
C THR A 119 9.08 14.23 -5.10
N ALA A 120 10.19 14.96 -5.12
CA ALA A 120 11.06 15.04 -6.32
C ALA A 120 11.50 13.63 -6.75
N GLU A 121 11.84 13.48 -8.02
CA GLU A 121 12.50 12.24 -8.46
C GLU A 121 13.77 12.01 -7.66
N ALA A 122 13.99 10.77 -7.21
CA ALA A 122 15.24 10.43 -6.54
C ALA A 122 16.39 10.79 -7.47
N SER A 123 17.27 11.69 -7.02
CA SER A 123 18.41 12.13 -7.81
C SER A 123 19.36 10.95 -8.04
N THR A 124 19.43 10.46 -9.27
CA THR A 124 20.41 9.46 -9.71
C THR A 124 21.83 10.03 -9.80
N GLN A 125 22.02 11.29 -9.40
CA GLN A 125 23.33 11.95 -9.38
C GLN A 125 24.14 11.43 -8.19
N GLY A 126 24.98 10.43 -8.44
CA GLY A 126 25.99 9.96 -7.49
C GLY A 126 26.02 8.46 -7.22
N SER A 127 25.06 7.67 -7.67
CA SER A 127 25.16 6.23 -7.52
C SER A 127 26.12 5.68 -8.60
N ARG A 128 27.35 5.36 -8.19
CA ARG A 128 28.15 4.38 -8.93
C ARG A 128 27.26 3.15 -9.11
N SER A 129 27.19 2.63 -10.35
CA SER A 129 26.31 1.49 -10.60
C SER A 129 26.59 0.37 -9.60
N ALA A 130 25.54 -0.30 -9.09
CA ALA A 130 25.68 -1.39 -8.12
C ALA A 130 26.74 -2.45 -8.49
N PRO A 131 26.95 -2.81 -9.77
CA PRO A 131 28.06 -3.66 -10.18
C PRO A 131 29.43 -3.08 -9.87
N GLN A 132 29.63 -1.76 -10.04
CA GLN A 132 30.90 -1.09 -9.78
C GLN A 132 31.20 -1.00 -8.27
N ALA A 133 30.17 -0.76 -7.44
CA ALA A 133 30.33 -0.77 -5.98
C ALA A 133 30.67 -2.16 -5.46
N ARG A 134 30.04 -3.22 -6.00
CA ARG A 134 30.35 -4.62 -5.66
C ARG A 134 31.76 -5.01 -6.09
N GLN A 135 32.17 -4.67 -7.31
CA GLN A 135 33.53 -4.93 -7.80
C GLN A 135 34.59 -4.21 -6.95
N LEU A 136 34.30 -3.00 -6.48
CA LEU A 136 35.20 -2.27 -5.59
C LEU A 136 35.26 -2.93 -4.20
N ALA A 137 34.13 -3.32 -3.63
CA ALA A 137 34.06 -4.04 -2.36
C ALA A 137 34.82 -5.39 -2.45
N ASP A 138 34.66 -6.13 -3.53
CA ASP A 138 35.35 -7.43 -3.71
C ASP A 138 36.88 -7.25 -3.87
N ARG A 139 37.33 -6.18 -4.53
CA ARG A 139 38.76 -5.83 -4.61
C ARG A 139 39.33 -5.43 -3.28
N LEU A 140 38.60 -4.75 -2.42
CA LEU A 140 39.03 -4.26 -1.13
C LEU A 140 39.06 -5.36 -0.02
N ARG A 141 38.25 -6.43 -0.17
CA ARG A 141 38.26 -7.57 0.74
C ARG A 141 39.61 -8.30 0.86
N GLY A 142 40.46 -8.16 -0.16
CA GLY A 142 41.81 -8.74 -0.15
C GLY A 142 42.94 -7.79 0.30
N ASP A 143 42.61 -6.52 0.58
CA ASP A 143 43.61 -5.50 0.95
C ASP A 143 43.64 -5.31 2.48
N THR A 144 44.69 -5.84 3.09
CA THR A 144 44.94 -5.75 4.54
C THR A 144 45.68 -4.48 4.97
N SER A 145 45.90 -3.54 4.07
CA SER A 145 46.51 -2.25 4.40
C SER A 145 45.58 -1.39 5.29
N PRO A 146 46.16 -0.48 6.14
CA PRO A 146 45.33 0.43 6.94
C PRO A 146 44.38 1.29 6.10
N PHE A 147 44.77 1.60 4.87
CA PHE A 147 43.93 2.33 3.89
C PHE A 147 42.82 1.44 3.33
N GLY A 148 43.14 0.18 2.99
CA GLY A 148 42.16 -0.82 2.54
C GLY A 148 41.11 -1.11 3.60
N THR A 149 41.51 -1.22 4.86
CA THR A 149 40.60 -1.44 6.00
C THR A 149 39.65 -0.25 6.23
N ALA A 150 40.18 0.98 6.18
CA ALA A 150 39.35 2.19 6.35
C ALA A 150 38.38 2.38 5.15
N LEU A 151 38.84 2.07 3.94
CA LEU A 151 38.04 2.19 2.73
C LEU A 151 37.00 1.09 2.60
N SER A 152 37.29 -0.15 3.10
CA SER A 152 36.32 -1.24 3.10
C SER A 152 35.11 -0.92 4.00
N ALA A 153 35.32 -0.36 5.19
CA ALA A 153 34.26 0.07 6.09
C ALA A 153 33.37 1.16 5.43
N TYR A 154 33.99 2.11 4.74
CA TYR A 154 33.26 3.14 3.99
C TYR A 154 32.48 2.57 2.81
N VAL A 155 33.05 1.61 2.06
CA VAL A 155 32.40 0.97 0.91
C VAL A 155 31.32 0.00 1.35
N GLU A 156 31.46 -0.68 2.50
CA GLU A 156 30.41 -1.50 3.08
C GLU A 156 29.21 -0.66 3.51
N ASP A 157 29.43 0.49 4.13
CA ASP A 157 28.39 1.44 4.48
C ASP A 157 27.70 2.01 3.20
N GLN A 158 28.48 2.38 2.19
CA GLN A 158 27.95 2.75 0.87
C GLN A 158 27.22 1.59 0.18
N THR A 159 27.66 0.35 0.31
CA THR A 159 27.00 -0.80 -0.31
C THR A 159 25.66 -1.09 0.35
N GLN A 160 25.56 -0.96 1.68
CA GLN A 160 24.28 -1.01 2.39
C GLN A 160 23.37 0.16 1.98
N TYR A 161 23.92 1.36 1.82
CA TYR A 161 23.20 2.53 1.35
C TYR A 161 22.69 2.31 -0.10
N VAL A 162 23.55 1.84 -1.02
CA VAL A 162 23.17 1.51 -2.40
C VAL A 162 22.17 0.36 -2.47
N GLN A 163 22.24 -0.64 -1.59
CA GLN A 163 21.22 -1.70 -1.52
C GLN A 163 19.87 -1.17 -1.04
N ARG A 164 19.84 -0.21 -0.11
CA ARG A 164 18.61 0.50 0.27
C ARG A 164 17.99 1.26 -0.90
N PHE A 165 18.81 1.89 -1.75
CA PHE A 165 18.34 2.59 -2.96
C PHE A 165 17.97 1.66 -4.12
N GLN A 166 18.40 0.40 -4.12
CA GLN A 166 18.00 -0.59 -5.13
C GLN A 166 16.65 -1.24 -4.84
N THR A 167 16.21 -1.22 -3.59
CA THR A 167 14.88 -1.70 -3.23
C THR A 167 13.89 -0.55 -3.41
N ASP A 168 12.88 -0.75 -4.25
CA ASP A 168 11.81 0.25 -4.44
C ASP A 168 11.23 0.67 -3.10
N PRO A 169 11.03 1.97 -2.84
CA PRO A 169 10.46 2.48 -1.59
C PRO A 169 9.14 1.82 -1.17
N LEU A 170 8.27 1.52 -2.14
CA LEU A 170 7.01 0.84 -1.87
C LEU A 170 7.24 -0.60 -1.39
N VAL A 171 8.16 -1.35 -2.03
CA VAL A 171 8.52 -2.72 -1.63
C VAL A 171 9.12 -2.74 -0.23
N SER A 172 10.04 -1.80 0.07
CA SER A 172 10.66 -1.70 1.39
C SER A 172 9.65 -1.35 2.48
N THR A 173 8.69 -0.45 2.20
CA THR A 173 7.61 -0.08 3.12
C THR A 173 6.71 -1.27 3.43
N VAL A 174 6.30 -2.02 2.40
CA VAL A 174 5.49 -3.24 2.59
C VAL A 174 6.25 -4.28 3.42
N ARG A 175 7.53 -4.50 3.15
CA ARG A 175 8.37 -5.43 3.92
C ARG A 175 8.51 -5.01 5.38
N GLN A 176 8.73 -3.72 5.64
CA GLN A 176 8.78 -3.17 6.99
C GLN A 176 7.43 -3.35 7.71
N ALA A 177 6.34 -3.11 7.01
CA ALA A 177 5.00 -3.30 7.56
C ALA A 177 4.75 -4.73 8.03
N GLN A 178 5.20 -5.72 7.26
CA GLN A 178 5.08 -7.14 7.63
C GLN A 178 5.93 -7.52 8.84
N SER A 179 7.14 -6.95 8.97
CA SER A 179 8.03 -7.27 10.10
C SER A 179 7.55 -6.69 11.43
N THR A 180 6.74 -5.63 11.39
CA THR A 180 6.30 -4.88 12.59
C THR A 180 4.90 -5.30 13.05
N ARG A 181 4.13 -5.97 12.21
CA ARG A 181 2.73 -6.34 12.46
C ARG A 181 2.59 -7.84 12.66
N GLY A 182 1.59 -8.22 13.48
CA GLY A 182 1.10 -9.60 13.50
C GLY A 182 0.53 -10.00 12.13
N SER A 183 0.35 -11.30 11.92
CA SER A 183 0.01 -11.89 10.61
C SER A 183 -1.40 -11.55 10.09
N ASP A 184 -2.31 -11.04 10.90
CA ASP A 184 -3.72 -10.85 10.53
C ASP A 184 -4.08 -9.36 10.42
N GLY A 185 -4.30 -8.86 9.21
CA GLY A 185 -4.63 -7.46 8.97
C GLY A 185 -4.97 -7.16 7.52
N ILE A 186 -5.25 -5.88 7.25
CA ILE A 186 -5.51 -5.37 5.90
C ILE A 186 -4.38 -4.41 5.52
N ILE A 187 -3.78 -4.62 4.36
CA ILE A 187 -2.83 -3.68 3.76
C ILE A 187 -3.54 -3.02 2.57
N VAL A 188 -3.68 -1.72 2.64
CA VAL A 188 -4.25 -0.91 1.56
C VAL A 188 -3.12 -0.17 0.87
N LEU A 189 -2.93 -0.42 -0.42
CA LEU A 189 -1.95 0.27 -1.28
C LEU A 189 -2.68 1.23 -2.21
N VAL A 190 -2.32 2.50 -2.18
CA VAL A 190 -2.84 3.52 -3.10
C VAL A 190 -1.68 4.03 -3.96
N THR A 191 -1.65 3.67 -5.25
CA THR A 191 -0.51 3.92 -6.14
C THR A 191 -0.93 3.91 -7.62
N SER A 192 0.01 4.11 -8.54
CA SER A 192 -0.21 4.03 -9.99
C SER A 192 0.40 2.78 -10.61
N ASP A 193 -0.04 2.44 -11.82
CA ASP A 193 0.47 1.31 -12.60
C ASP A 193 1.76 1.62 -13.37
N ARG A 194 2.38 2.79 -13.18
CA ARG A 194 3.55 3.23 -13.98
C ARG A 194 4.75 2.29 -13.86
N ASP A 195 4.95 1.69 -12.68
CA ASP A 195 6.00 0.68 -12.46
C ASP A 195 5.38 -0.66 -12.04
N ARG A 196 4.78 -1.34 -13.01
CA ARG A 196 4.08 -2.63 -12.80
C ARG A 196 5.00 -3.70 -12.22
N ALA A 197 6.29 -3.69 -12.58
CA ALA A 197 7.25 -4.66 -12.08
C ALA A 197 7.47 -4.51 -10.57
N LYS A 198 7.66 -3.26 -10.09
CA LYS A 198 7.85 -2.95 -8.68
C LYS A 198 6.57 -3.14 -7.86
N LEU A 199 5.43 -2.78 -8.43
CA LEU A 199 4.14 -3.03 -7.79
C LEU A 199 3.87 -4.53 -7.64
N ARG A 200 4.18 -5.33 -8.66
CA ARG A 200 4.09 -6.79 -8.58
C ARG A 200 4.99 -7.36 -7.47
N GLU A 201 6.20 -6.84 -7.33
CA GLU A 201 7.13 -7.20 -6.25
C GLU A 201 6.58 -6.82 -4.87
N ALA A 202 6.00 -5.60 -4.74
CA ALA A 202 5.39 -5.13 -3.49
C ALA A 202 4.19 -6.00 -3.09
N VAL A 203 3.28 -6.29 -4.02
CA VAL A 203 2.12 -7.16 -3.78
C VAL A 203 2.58 -8.58 -3.43
N LYS A 204 3.56 -9.14 -4.16
CA LYS A 204 4.12 -10.45 -3.85
C LYS A 204 4.75 -10.50 -2.45
N THR A 205 5.41 -9.43 -2.03
CA THR A 205 5.94 -9.29 -0.68
C THR A 205 4.79 -9.23 0.33
N ALA A 206 3.76 -8.41 0.08
CA ALA A 206 2.60 -8.29 0.96
C ALA A 206 1.85 -9.62 1.17
N VAL A 207 1.77 -10.44 0.14
CA VAL A 207 1.11 -11.75 0.16
C VAL A 207 1.86 -12.81 1.00
N GLN A 208 3.17 -12.64 1.25
CA GLN A 208 3.93 -13.58 2.08
C GLN A 208 3.46 -13.62 3.55
N GLY A 209 2.81 -12.55 4.04
CA GLY A 209 2.07 -12.56 5.30
C GLY A 209 0.63 -13.11 5.12
N ASP A 210 -0.16 -13.12 6.20
CA ASP A 210 -1.56 -13.58 6.17
C ASP A 210 -2.57 -12.45 5.94
N SER A 211 -2.08 -11.22 5.72
CA SER A 211 -2.92 -10.03 5.50
C SER A 211 -3.72 -10.09 4.20
N GLN A 212 -4.90 -9.49 4.20
CA GLN A 212 -5.61 -9.13 2.98
C GLN A 212 -5.01 -7.87 2.36
N ILE A 213 -5.00 -7.81 1.04
CA ILE A 213 -4.37 -6.72 0.31
C ILE A 213 -5.39 -6.08 -0.62
N LEU A 214 -5.63 -4.79 -0.41
CA LEU A 214 -6.45 -3.96 -1.26
C LEU A 214 -5.54 -3.00 -2.02
N VAL A 215 -5.60 -3.02 -3.35
CA VAL A 215 -4.77 -2.16 -4.21
C VAL A 215 -5.66 -1.21 -4.97
N PHE A 216 -5.55 0.08 -4.68
CA PHE A 216 -6.21 1.14 -5.44
C PHE A 216 -5.22 1.66 -6.47
N LEU A 217 -5.52 1.39 -7.74
CA LEU A 217 -4.64 1.60 -8.89
C LEU A 217 -5.13 2.73 -9.78
N MET A 218 -4.27 3.73 -10.00
CA MET A 218 -4.51 4.79 -10.97
C MET A 218 -3.87 4.41 -12.30
N PRO A 219 -4.66 4.20 -13.37
CA PRO A 219 -4.14 3.89 -14.71
C PRO A 219 -3.46 5.13 -15.30
N HIS A 220 -2.14 5.08 -15.45
CA HIS A 220 -1.34 6.21 -15.96
C HIS A 220 -1.87 6.74 -17.29
N CYS A 221 -2.30 5.87 -18.19
CA CYS A 221 -2.82 6.24 -19.49
C CYS A 221 -4.06 7.16 -19.43
N LEU A 222 -4.83 7.13 -18.34
CA LEU A 222 -6.00 7.99 -18.18
C LEU A 222 -5.66 9.36 -17.58
N PHE A 223 -4.50 9.50 -16.95
CA PHE A 223 -4.07 10.78 -16.37
C PHE A 223 -3.17 11.59 -17.31
N GLU A 224 -2.39 10.94 -18.15
CA GLU A 224 -1.60 11.55 -19.23
C GLU A 224 -2.05 10.98 -20.59
N PRO A 225 -3.27 11.27 -21.03
CA PRO A 225 -3.77 10.69 -22.25
C PRO A 225 -2.98 11.22 -23.46
N PRO A 226 -2.70 10.35 -24.45
CA PRO A 226 -2.16 10.80 -25.73
C PRO A 226 -3.12 11.79 -26.40
N ALA A 227 -2.60 12.53 -27.37
CA ALA A 227 -3.43 13.45 -28.16
C ALA A 227 -4.65 12.72 -28.76
N LEU A 228 -5.77 13.44 -28.97
CA LEU A 228 -7.04 12.89 -29.48
C LEU A 228 -6.92 12.04 -30.75
N SER A 229 -5.85 12.24 -31.55
CA SER A 229 -5.53 11.43 -32.73
C SER A 229 -5.04 10.02 -32.43
N LYS A 230 -4.85 9.64 -31.16
CA LYS A 230 -4.24 8.37 -30.69
C LYS A 230 -5.13 7.60 -29.73
N LEU A 231 -6.44 7.65 -29.95
CA LEU A 231 -7.44 6.96 -29.10
C LEU A 231 -7.27 5.42 -29.12
N ASP A 232 -6.80 4.86 -30.23
CA ASP A 232 -6.52 3.42 -30.32
C ASP A 232 -5.34 3.02 -29.40
N GLU A 233 -4.24 3.85 -29.38
CA GLU A 233 -3.13 3.62 -28.46
C GLU A 233 -3.59 3.74 -27.00
N LEU A 234 -4.46 4.69 -26.68
CA LEU A 234 -5.01 4.85 -25.34
C LEU A 234 -5.82 3.60 -24.93
N TYR A 235 -6.61 3.06 -25.85
CA TYR A 235 -7.39 1.84 -25.59
C TYR A 235 -6.47 0.64 -25.33
N ASP A 236 -5.42 0.47 -26.14
CA ASP A 236 -4.45 -0.62 -25.94
C ASP A 236 -3.72 -0.50 -24.60
N HIS A 237 -3.34 0.71 -24.19
CA HIS A 237 -2.73 0.96 -22.88
C HIS A 237 -3.71 0.67 -21.73
N TYR A 238 -4.98 1.06 -21.89
CA TYR A 238 -6.00 0.77 -20.89
C TYR A 238 -6.28 -0.74 -20.79
N ARG A 239 -6.33 -1.44 -21.93
CA ARG A 239 -6.48 -2.90 -21.94
C ARG A 239 -5.30 -3.58 -21.23
N ALA A 240 -4.08 -3.13 -21.49
CA ALA A 240 -2.90 -3.63 -20.80
C ALA A 240 -2.91 -3.34 -19.29
N PHE A 241 -3.49 -2.19 -18.87
CA PHE A 241 -3.75 -1.91 -17.45
C PHE A 241 -4.74 -2.90 -16.85
N GLU A 242 -5.87 -3.17 -17.51
CA GLU A 242 -6.88 -4.11 -17.03
C GLU A 242 -6.35 -5.55 -16.95
N GLU A 243 -5.52 -5.97 -17.91
CA GLU A 243 -4.83 -7.26 -17.86
C GLU A 243 -3.91 -7.35 -16.63
N PHE A 244 -3.17 -6.27 -16.34
CA PHE A 244 -2.30 -6.19 -15.16
C PHE A 244 -3.10 -6.17 -13.84
N ARG A 245 -4.18 -5.40 -13.76
CA ARG A 245 -5.05 -5.36 -12.57
C ARG A 245 -5.60 -6.75 -12.26
N ARG A 246 -6.11 -7.46 -13.28
CA ARG A 246 -6.59 -8.84 -13.15
C ARG A 246 -5.47 -9.83 -12.81
N GLU A 247 -4.25 -9.58 -13.27
CA GLU A 247 -3.09 -10.38 -12.89
C GLU A 247 -2.85 -10.31 -11.37
N LEU A 248 -2.95 -9.13 -10.75
CA LEU A 248 -2.82 -8.97 -9.31
C LEU A 248 -3.91 -9.73 -8.54
N GLU A 249 -5.15 -9.72 -9.04
CA GLU A 249 -6.31 -10.41 -8.44
C GLU A 249 -6.24 -11.95 -8.56
N ARG A 250 -5.30 -12.51 -9.30
CA ARG A 250 -5.10 -13.98 -9.33
C ARG A 250 -4.77 -14.57 -7.96
N HIS A 251 -4.27 -13.74 -7.07
CA HIS A 251 -4.03 -14.16 -5.70
C HIS A 251 -5.30 -13.96 -4.86
N PRO A 252 -5.79 -15.00 -4.17
CA PRO A 252 -7.11 -14.96 -3.50
C PRO A 252 -7.22 -13.91 -2.38
N ARG A 253 -6.09 -13.42 -1.86
CA ARG A 253 -6.05 -12.37 -0.83
C ARG A 253 -5.81 -10.97 -1.39
N VAL A 254 -5.83 -10.79 -2.70
CA VAL A 254 -5.60 -9.50 -3.36
C VAL A 254 -6.86 -9.07 -4.10
N SER A 255 -7.31 -7.85 -3.81
CA SER A 255 -8.35 -7.16 -4.59
C SER A 255 -7.76 -5.88 -5.16
N ALA A 256 -7.90 -5.66 -6.45
CA ALA A 256 -7.35 -4.50 -7.15
C ALA A 256 -8.46 -3.67 -7.78
N PHE A 257 -8.55 -2.41 -7.35
CA PHE A 257 -9.58 -1.45 -7.77
C PHE A 257 -8.97 -0.39 -8.67
N GLU A 258 -9.67 -0.06 -9.73
CA GLU A 258 -9.33 1.09 -10.58
C GLU A 258 -9.79 2.39 -9.91
N VAL A 259 -8.92 3.41 -9.97
CA VAL A 259 -9.22 4.78 -9.55
C VAL A 259 -8.89 5.72 -10.69
N ALA A 260 -9.92 6.26 -11.33
CA ALA A 260 -9.74 7.19 -12.44
C ALA A 260 -10.96 8.12 -12.60
N PRO A 261 -10.78 9.26 -13.28
CA PRO A 261 -11.87 10.15 -13.59
C PRO A 261 -12.92 9.45 -14.49
N GLU A 262 -14.17 9.35 -14.03
CA GLU A 262 -15.26 8.66 -14.72
C GLU A 262 -15.43 9.13 -16.16
N SER A 263 -15.34 10.44 -16.40
CA SER A 263 -15.44 11.04 -17.74
C SER A 263 -14.37 10.55 -18.73
N ARG A 264 -13.21 10.09 -18.24
CA ARG A 264 -12.13 9.56 -19.07
C ARG A 264 -12.34 8.10 -19.41
N ILE A 265 -12.80 7.31 -18.45
CA ILE A 265 -13.20 5.92 -18.67
C ILE A 265 -14.31 5.84 -19.71
N GLN A 266 -15.35 6.65 -19.56
CA GLN A 266 -16.48 6.69 -20.51
C GLN A 266 -16.03 7.05 -21.94
N ARG A 267 -15.07 7.97 -22.12
CA ARG A 267 -14.52 8.29 -23.45
C ARG A 267 -13.82 7.11 -24.10
N VAL A 268 -13.01 6.38 -23.34
CA VAL A 268 -12.28 5.18 -23.84
C VAL A 268 -13.26 4.10 -24.28
N LEU A 269 -14.30 3.85 -23.47
CA LEU A 269 -15.31 2.84 -23.75
C LEU A 269 -16.21 3.23 -24.92
N ALA A 270 -16.61 4.51 -25.02
CA ALA A 270 -17.43 5.01 -26.12
C ALA A 270 -16.71 4.94 -27.48
N HIS A 271 -15.42 5.21 -27.51
CA HIS A 271 -14.60 5.09 -28.73
C HIS A 271 -14.63 3.66 -29.29
N ARG A 272 -14.51 2.65 -28.42
CA ARG A 272 -14.61 1.24 -28.83
C ARG A 272 -15.95 0.87 -29.42
N GLN A 273 -17.05 1.38 -28.86
CA GLN A 273 -18.40 1.11 -29.39
C GLN A 273 -18.58 1.71 -30.79
N ALA A 274 -17.98 2.89 -31.03
CA ALA A 274 -18.01 3.54 -32.34
C ALA A 274 -17.18 2.82 -33.40
N THR A 275 -16.02 2.22 -33.01
CA THR A 275 -15.14 1.48 -33.94
C THR A 275 -15.53 0.03 -34.13
N GLY A 276 -16.23 -0.58 -33.16
CA GLY A 276 -16.68 -1.98 -33.21
C GLY A 276 -17.97 -2.24 -34.03
N VAL A 277 -18.63 -1.22 -34.50
CA VAL A 277 -19.87 -1.32 -35.33
C VAL A 277 -19.56 -1.43 -36.83
N THR A 278 -18.26 -1.39 -37.21
CA THR A 278 -17.86 -1.44 -38.64
C THR A 278 -17.14 -2.75 -39.00
N GLN A 279 -17.54 -3.90 -38.42
CA GLN A 279 -17.15 -5.23 -38.90
C GLN A 279 -18.38 -6.09 -39.18
#